data_88f1c542ab912706493af946f84267e8
#
_entry.id   88f1c542ab912706493af946f84267e8
#
_cell.length_a   1.000
_cell.length_b   1.000
_cell.length_c   1.000
_cell.angle_alpha   90.00
_cell.angle_beta   90.00
_cell.angle_gamma   90.00
#
_symmetry.space_group_name_H-M   'P 1'
#
loop_
_entity.id
_entity.type
_entity.pdbx_description
1 polymer ?
#
loop_
_entity_poly.entity_id
_entity_poly.type
_entity_poly.pdbx_seq_one_letter_code
_entity_poly.pdbx_strand_id
1 'polypeptide(L)'
;MTKFGVSSLLFSLVASGTCSNAFIQHSQFLSFIPNVRKKYQWKKDVSASAAVQDAAAGTESRANQEAAFLLPNQSDLKMDETRPFHLTIGSRGVARVDNGLSTSTAHKLQNFVDETLQSSLDEVNTFKVPRNFRFANVLEKANRWDLLLPFDGGESSSAIMLEAMNELLGENGKIGPILEEILGEDAVLYELACLISDPGSNRQEIHPDIVFSKDEIPLIACFVSLQEIDSTMGPTVFIPGTVSEDHHRRINDSSLADAMLETIPSCISTLAMGDCSLYNPMVLHAGGGNVSDRRRRLFYFTFLSSSVKDPSSDFNPGSINPILKQRNLTLKEVRESLKANS
;
A
#
# COMPACT_ATOMS: atom_id res chain seq x y z
N MET A 1 -47.50 20.07 33.56
CA MET A 1 -46.90 21.37 33.84
C MET A 1 -45.47 21.08 34.26
N THR A 2 -44.39 21.37 33.63
CA THR A 2 -43.98 22.43 32.73
C THR A 2 -42.87 21.91 31.80
N LYS A 3 -42.94 22.16 30.53
CA LYS A 3 -41.88 22.02 29.53
C LYS A 3 -40.79 23.05 29.78
N PHE A 4 -39.53 22.70 29.69
CA PHE A 4 -38.48 23.61 29.24
C PHE A 4 -37.55 22.91 28.25
N GLY A 5 -37.40 23.53 27.13
CA GLY A 5 -36.66 23.11 26.00
C GLY A 5 -35.18 23.47 26.11
N VAL A 6 -34.37 22.64 25.45
CA VAL A 6 -32.99 22.95 25.16
C VAL A 6 -32.89 23.15 23.66
N SER A 7 -32.82 24.41 23.29
CA SER A 7 -32.46 24.84 21.94
C SER A 7 -31.46 25.98 22.05
N SER A 8 -30.46 25.95 21.14
CA SER A 8 -29.51 27.05 20.89
C SER A 8 -28.32 27.21 21.86
N LEU A 9 -27.22 26.51 21.47
CA LEU A 9 -25.86 27.02 21.73
C LEU A 9 -24.92 26.42 20.68
N LEU A 10 -25.07 26.83 19.46
CA LEU A 10 -24.14 26.61 18.37
C LEU A 10 -24.20 27.85 17.50
N PHE A 11 -23.42 28.87 17.82
CA PHE A 11 -22.98 29.98 16.97
C PHE A 11 -22.41 31.07 17.86
N SER A 12 -21.12 30.99 18.14
CA SER A 12 -20.28 32.17 18.39
C SER A 12 -18.90 31.72 18.89
N LEU A 13 -18.00 31.46 17.98
CA LEU A 13 -16.55 31.50 18.24
C LEU A 13 -15.81 31.49 16.89
N VAL A 14 -16.05 32.54 16.12
CA VAL A 14 -15.15 32.96 15.05
C VAL A 14 -14.94 34.46 15.22
N ALA A 15 -13.92 34.81 15.97
CA ALA A 15 -13.18 36.08 15.87
C ALA A 15 -12.27 36.26 17.10
N SER A 16 -11.07 35.73 17.02
CA SER A 16 -9.88 36.43 17.58
C SER A 16 -8.66 35.60 17.21
N GLY A 17 -7.78 36.21 16.44
CA GLY A 17 -6.57 35.65 15.88
C GLY A 17 -5.62 35.11 16.93
N THR A 18 -5.21 33.88 16.68
CA THR A 18 -3.88 33.30 16.96
C THR A 18 -3.86 31.89 16.31
N CYS A 19 -3.74 31.87 15.00
CA CYS A 19 -3.48 30.65 14.24
C CYS A 19 -2.17 30.82 13.48
N SER A 20 -1.08 30.91 14.20
CA SER A 20 0.25 31.11 13.61
C SER A 20 1.33 30.16 14.15
N ASN A 21 1.01 29.02 14.76
CA ASN A 21 2.08 28.11 15.23
C ASN A 21 1.76 26.60 15.07
N ALA A 22 0.68 26.21 14.39
CA ALA A 22 0.39 24.79 14.16
C ALA A 22 0.87 24.26 12.78
N PHE A 23 1.40 25.11 11.90
CA PHE A 23 1.78 24.73 10.53
C PHE A 23 3.28 24.39 10.37
N ILE A 24 4.10 24.50 11.39
CA ILE A 24 5.56 24.30 11.30
C ILE A 24 6.02 22.95 11.84
N GLN A 25 5.18 22.17 12.50
CA GLN A 25 5.62 20.87 13.04
C GLN A 25 5.43 19.67 12.11
N HIS A 26 4.72 19.80 10.98
CA HIS A 26 4.51 18.67 10.06
C HIS A 26 5.60 18.45 9.01
N SER A 27 6.58 19.36 8.88
CA SER A 27 7.69 19.19 7.96
C SER A 27 8.94 18.53 8.57
N GLN A 28 8.94 18.28 9.86
CA GLN A 28 10.11 17.71 10.56
C GLN A 28 10.05 16.21 10.80
N PHE A 29 8.91 15.54 10.61
CA PHE A 29 8.79 14.09 10.82
C PHE A 29 9.29 13.22 9.67
N LEU A 30 9.55 13.80 8.49
CA LEU A 30 10.22 13.08 7.39
C LEU A 30 11.75 13.06 7.53
N SER A 31 12.30 13.60 8.61
CA SER A 31 13.75 13.69 8.85
C SER A 31 14.30 12.56 9.73
N PHE A 32 13.50 11.63 10.19
CA PHE A 32 13.93 10.55 11.10
C PHE A 32 14.17 9.18 10.43
N ILE A 33 14.17 9.11 9.10
CA ILE A 33 14.93 8.09 8.39
C ILE A 33 16.17 8.80 7.83
N PRO A 34 17.19 9.05 8.66
CA PRO A 34 18.38 9.74 8.18
C PRO A 34 19.16 8.74 7.34
N ASN A 35 19.33 9.05 6.08
CA ASN A 35 20.23 8.43 5.10
C ASN A 35 19.66 7.43 4.08
N VAL A 36 18.41 7.01 4.08
CA VAL A 36 17.87 6.24 2.95
C VAL A 36 17.69 7.11 1.70
N ARG A 37 17.53 8.42 1.85
CA ARG A 37 17.23 9.36 0.74
C ARG A 37 18.40 9.80 -0.12
N LYS A 38 19.66 9.48 0.21
CA LYS A 38 20.80 10.13 -0.48
C LYS A 38 21.73 9.22 -1.29
N LYS A 39 21.55 7.91 -1.35
CA LYS A 39 22.60 7.06 -1.87
C LYS A 39 22.27 6.05 -2.97
N TYR A 40 21.02 5.83 -3.31
CA TYR A 40 20.70 5.04 -4.50
C TYR A 40 20.41 5.91 -5.74
N GLN A 41 21.17 6.99 -5.91
CA GLN A 41 21.47 7.47 -7.26
C GLN A 41 22.49 6.51 -7.86
N TRP A 42 22.03 5.52 -8.56
CA TRP A 42 22.88 4.78 -9.48
C TRP A 42 23.61 5.79 -10.34
N LYS A 43 24.96 5.77 -10.25
CA LYS A 43 25.86 6.68 -10.94
C LYS A 43 25.41 6.86 -12.39
N LYS A 44 24.95 8.03 -12.71
CA LYS A 44 24.96 8.58 -14.07
C LYS A 44 26.39 8.94 -14.46
N ASP A 45 27.30 7.99 -14.42
CA ASP A 45 28.64 8.18 -14.95
C ASP A 45 29.08 6.93 -15.70
N VAL A 46 28.51 6.79 -16.91
CA VAL A 46 29.25 6.15 -17.99
C VAL A 46 29.48 7.24 -19.03
N SER A 47 30.76 7.60 -19.11
CA SER A 47 31.34 8.63 -19.97
C SER A 47 30.67 8.73 -21.35
N ALA A 48 30.21 9.93 -21.64
CA ALA A 48 29.91 10.37 -22.99
C ALA A 48 31.23 10.46 -23.77
N SER A 49 31.60 9.43 -24.51
CA SER A 49 32.42 9.57 -25.72
C SER A 49 32.22 8.36 -26.63
N ALA A 50 31.75 8.66 -27.79
CA ALA A 50 31.72 7.96 -29.07
C ALA A 50 30.35 7.50 -29.56
N ALA A 51 30.05 8.08 -30.75
CA ALA A 51 29.09 7.62 -31.77
C ALA A 51 27.66 8.16 -31.67
N VAL A 52 27.52 9.35 -32.19
CA VAL A 52 26.30 9.85 -32.83
C VAL A 52 26.20 9.12 -34.19
N GLN A 53 25.36 8.07 -34.24
CA GLN A 53 24.70 7.52 -35.41
C GLN A 53 24.12 6.14 -35.02
N ASP A 54 22.87 6.11 -34.69
CA ASP A 54 21.87 5.05 -34.51
C ASP A 54 20.96 5.33 -33.29
N ALA A 55 20.41 6.54 -33.26
CA ALA A 55 19.82 7.05 -32.02
C ALA A 55 18.30 6.84 -31.86
N ALA A 56 17.64 6.11 -32.76
CA ALA A 56 16.16 5.96 -32.66
C ALA A 56 15.66 4.58 -32.17
N ALA A 57 16.42 3.52 -32.38
CA ALA A 57 16.01 2.16 -31.98
C ALA A 57 16.66 1.71 -30.63
N GLY A 58 17.71 2.39 -30.18
CA GLY A 58 18.46 2.03 -28.96
C GLY A 58 17.95 2.68 -27.68
N THR A 59 17.20 3.77 -27.77
CA THR A 59 16.72 4.51 -26.61
C THR A 59 15.48 3.90 -25.93
N GLU A 60 14.57 3.30 -26.71
CA GLU A 60 13.41 2.58 -26.15
C GLU A 60 13.82 1.30 -25.39
N SER A 61 14.82 0.59 -25.89
CA SER A 61 15.30 -0.65 -25.26
C SER A 61 16.05 -0.40 -23.94
N ARG A 62 16.77 0.72 -23.81
CA ARG A 62 17.49 1.08 -22.58
C ARG A 62 16.56 1.65 -21.50
N ALA A 63 15.60 2.50 -21.87
CA ALA A 63 14.59 3.01 -20.95
C ALA A 63 13.72 1.87 -20.40
N ASN A 64 13.36 0.89 -21.23
CA ASN A 64 12.60 -0.28 -20.82
C ASN A 64 13.40 -1.24 -19.92
N GLN A 65 14.73 -1.32 -20.09
CA GLN A 65 15.58 -2.12 -19.18
C GLN A 65 15.85 -1.43 -17.84
N GLU A 66 15.90 -0.11 -17.80
CA GLU A 66 16.04 0.65 -16.54
C GLU A 66 14.74 0.68 -15.73
N ALA A 67 13.59 0.52 -16.36
CA ALA A 67 12.30 0.49 -15.69
C ALA A 67 11.90 -0.91 -15.23
N ALA A 68 12.33 -1.97 -15.90
CA ALA A 68 12.17 -3.33 -15.42
C ALA A 68 13.11 -3.54 -14.22
N PHE A 69 12.53 -3.70 -13.03
CA PHE A 69 13.30 -3.98 -11.83
C PHE A 69 13.84 -5.41 -11.87
N LEU A 70 14.99 -5.59 -12.49
CA LEU A 70 15.66 -6.89 -12.60
C LEU A 70 16.67 -7.02 -11.48
N LEU A 71 16.26 -7.68 -10.40
CA LEU A 71 17.21 -8.22 -9.43
C LEU A 71 17.76 -9.56 -9.94
N PRO A 72 19.01 -9.92 -9.60
CA PRO A 72 19.53 -11.25 -9.87
C PRO A 72 18.61 -12.33 -9.27
N ASN A 73 18.47 -13.46 -9.95
CA ASN A 73 17.68 -14.61 -9.47
C ASN A 73 16.20 -14.30 -9.21
N GLN A 74 15.61 -13.42 -10.01
CA GLN A 74 14.19 -13.06 -9.91
C GLN A 74 13.30 -14.18 -10.46
N SER A 75 12.21 -14.49 -9.74
CA SER A 75 11.18 -15.45 -10.13
C SER A 75 9.78 -14.86 -9.91
N ASP A 76 8.76 -15.49 -10.47
CA ASP A 76 7.39 -15.11 -10.15
C ASP A 76 7.03 -15.53 -8.71
N LEU A 77 6.25 -14.69 -8.03
CA LEU A 77 5.62 -15.05 -6.76
C LEU A 77 4.54 -16.10 -7.04
N LYS A 78 4.74 -17.32 -6.53
CA LYS A 78 3.81 -18.44 -6.70
C LYS A 78 3.08 -18.73 -5.41
N MET A 79 1.83 -19.20 -5.54
CA MET A 79 1.10 -19.79 -4.43
C MET A 79 1.80 -21.08 -3.98
N ASP A 80 1.94 -21.26 -2.66
CA ASP A 80 2.45 -22.48 -2.05
C ASP A 80 1.33 -23.10 -1.22
N GLU A 81 0.64 -24.06 -1.81
CA GLU A 81 -0.47 -24.79 -1.18
C GLU A 81 -0.02 -25.81 -0.12
N THR A 82 1.29 -26.10 -0.08
CA THR A 82 1.83 -27.13 0.79
C THR A 82 2.17 -26.64 2.19
N ARG A 83 2.23 -25.31 2.36
CA ARG A 83 2.68 -24.67 3.60
C ARG A 83 1.60 -23.72 4.15
N PRO A 84 1.25 -23.80 5.44
CA PRO A 84 0.35 -22.86 6.09
C PRO A 84 0.78 -21.38 5.91
N PHE A 85 -0.19 -20.49 5.72
CA PHE A 85 0.08 -19.07 5.45
C PHE A 85 0.86 -18.39 6.56
N HIS A 86 0.54 -18.65 7.84
CA HIS A 86 1.25 -18.07 8.98
C HIS A 86 2.75 -18.44 8.96
N LEU A 87 3.10 -19.67 8.59
CA LEU A 87 4.51 -20.09 8.48
C LEU A 87 5.20 -19.46 7.27
N THR A 88 4.48 -19.30 6.17
CA THR A 88 5.01 -18.68 4.95
C THR A 88 5.27 -17.19 5.19
N ILE A 89 4.28 -16.46 5.70
CA ILE A 89 4.39 -15.03 5.99
C ILE A 89 5.41 -14.78 7.11
N GLY A 90 5.43 -15.62 8.15
CA GLY A 90 6.40 -15.48 9.25
C GLY A 90 7.86 -15.66 8.80
N SER A 91 8.15 -16.57 7.88
CA SER A 91 9.53 -16.87 7.45
C SER A 91 9.95 -16.20 6.15
N ARG A 92 9.07 -16.15 5.16
CA ARG A 92 9.35 -15.54 3.84
C ARG A 92 8.93 -14.07 3.77
N GLY A 93 8.00 -13.65 4.61
CA GLY A 93 7.45 -12.29 4.62
C GLY A 93 6.35 -12.06 3.59
N VAL A 94 6.12 -12.97 2.64
CA VAL A 94 5.12 -12.81 1.57
C VAL A 94 4.53 -14.15 1.15
N ALA A 95 3.23 -14.15 0.86
CA ALA A 95 2.49 -15.26 0.28
C ALA A 95 1.53 -14.77 -0.81
N ARG A 96 1.24 -15.63 -1.80
CA ARG A 96 0.23 -15.39 -2.84
C ARG A 96 -1.04 -16.17 -2.51
N VAL A 97 -2.18 -15.57 -2.79
CA VAL A 97 -3.50 -16.21 -2.73
C VAL A 97 -4.20 -15.98 -4.06
N ASP A 98 -4.42 -17.05 -4.81
CA ASP A 98 -5.10 -16.96 -6.11
C ASP A 98 -6.62 -16.85 -5.91
N ASN A 99 -7.25 -16.03 -6.74
CA ASN A 99 -8.70 -15.81 -6.74
C ASN A 99 -9.23 -15.42 -5.34
N GLY A 100 -8.60 -14.45 -4.68
CA GLY A 100 -9.10 -13.87 -3.44
C GLY A 100 -10.34 -13.02 -3.65
N LEU A 101 -10.43 -12.36 -4.80
CA LEU A 101 -11.59 -11.59 -5.27
C LEU A 101 -12.06 -12.16 -6.62
N SER A 102 -13.37 -12.26 -6.84
CA SER A 102 -13.90 -12.67 -8.13
C SER A 102 -13.56 -11.66 -9.22
N THR A 103 -13.33 -12.11 -10.45
CA THR A 103 -13.04 -11.22 -11.59
C THR A 103 -14.19 -10.23 -11.86
N SER A 104 -15.44 -10.64 -11.60
CA SER A 104 -16.61 -9.77 -11.73
C SER A 104 -16.55 -8.60 -10.75
N THR A 105 -16.30 -8.89 -9.47
CA THR A 105 -16.21 -7.87 -8.41
C THR A 105 -14.96 -7.03 -8.58
N ALA A 106 -13.82 -7.63 -8.96
CA ALA A 106 -12.60 -6.90 -9.27
C ALA A 106 -12.81 -5.87 -10.40
N HIS A 107 -13.54 -6.25 -11.45
CA HIS A 107 -13.83 -5.32 -12.55
C HIS A 107 -14.77 -4.18 -12.13
N LYS A 108 -15.82 -4.46 -11.35
CA LYS A 108 -16.70 -3.44 -10.79
C LYS A 108 -15.92 -2.46 -9.88
N LEU A 109 -15.05 -3.03 -9.01
CA LEU A 109 -14.21 -2.24 -8.11
C LEU A 109 -13.18 -1.41 -8.88
N GLN A 110 -12.64 -1.91 -9.98
CA GLN A 110 -11.76 -1.16 -10.87
C GLN A 110 -12.46 0.11 -11.40
N ASN A 111 -13.69 -0.01 -11.90
CA ASN A 111 -14.47 1.14 -12.38
C ASN A 111 -14.75 2.13 -11.26
N PHE A 112 -15.15 1.65 -10.10
CA PHE A 112 -15.38 2.48 -8.92
C PHE A 112 -14.11 3.25 -8.49
N VAL A 113 -12.95 2.61 -8.54
CA VAL A 113 -11.65 3.25 -8.24
C VAL A 113 -11.36 4.37 -9.24
N ASP A 114 -11.59 4.16 -10.54
CA ASP A 114 -11.36 5.17 -11.55
C ASP A 114 -12.30 6.39 -11.40
N GLU A 115 -13.57 6.15 -11.13
CA GLU A 115 -14.56 7.22 -10.86
C GLU A 115 -14.19 7.99 -9.58
N THR A 116 -13.80 7.27 -8.53
CA THR A 116 -13.37 7.86 -7.25
C THR A 116 -12.08 8.66 -7.41
N LEU A 117 -11.13 8.19 -8.21
CA LEU A 117 -9.89 8.92 -8.52
C LEU A 117 -10.22 10.24 -9.23
N GLN A 118 -11.05 10.19 -10.27
CA GLN A 118 -11.40 11.38 -11.05
C GLN A 118 -12.11 12.42 -10.17
N SER A 119 -13.12 12.02 -9.41
CA SER A 119 -13.83 12.93 -8.51
C SER A 119 -12.92 13.49 -7.42
N SER A 120 -12.02 12.68 -6.86
CA SER A 120 -11.05 13.11 -5.85
C SER A 120 -10.04 14.13 -6.38
N LEU A 121 -9.58 13.95 -7.62
CA LEU A 121 -8.71 14.93 -8.29
C LEU A 121 -9.44 16.26 -8.53
N ASP A 122 -10.68 16.21 -8.99
CA ASP A 122 -11.50 17.41 -9.23
C ASP A 122 -11.78 18.16 -7.93
N GLU A 123 -12.09 17.46 -6.84
CA GLU A 123 -12.33 18.06 -5.53
C GLU A 123 -11.06 18.74 -4.96
N VAL A 124 -9.93 18.08 -5.07
CA VAL A 124 -8.64 18.63 -4.60
C VAL A 124 -8.20 19.81 -5.46
N ASN A 125 -8.31 19.71 -6.78
CA ASN A 125 -7.92 20.77 -7.72
C ASN A 125 -8.84 22.01 -7.62
N THR A 126 -10.10 21.82 -7.22
CA THR A 126 -11.03 22.93 -6.98
C THR A 126 -11.05 23.41 -5.52
N PHE A 127 -10.11 22.95 -4.70
CA PHE A 127 -9.97 23.27 -3.28
C PHE A 127 -11.22 23.00 -2.42
N LYS A 128 -12.09 22.09 -2.86
CA LYS A 128 -13.27 21.69 -2.09
C LYS A 128 -12.90 20.83 -0.89
N VAL A 129 -11.85 20.00 -1.05
CA VAL A 129 -11.39 19.07 -0.03
C VAL A 129 -9.85 19.13 0.06
N PRO A 130 -9.25 19.15 1.26
CA PRO A 130 -7.81 19.02 1.42
C PRO A 130 -7.31 17.69 0.84
N ARG A 131 -6.12 17.70 0.19
CA ARG A 131 -5.56 16.53 -0.48
C ARG A 131 -5.46 15.29 0.43
N ASN A 132 -5.10 15.45 1.68
CA ASN A 132 -4.95 14.35 2.64
C ASN A 132 -6.26 13.66 3.05
N PHE A 133 -7.42 14.16 2.62
CA PHE A 133 -8.70 13.47 2.76
C PHE A 133 -9.03 12.56 1.58
N ARG A 134 -8.27 12.66 0.49
CA ARG A 134 -8.45 11.86 -0.72
C ARG A 134 -7.23 11.02 -1.07
N PHE A 135 -6.05 11.49 -0.72
CA PHE A 135 -4.79 10.84 -1.07
C PHE A 135 -3.86 10.75 0.12
N ALA A 136 -3.33 9.56 0.37
CA ALA A 136 -2.21 9.39 1.27
C ALA A 136 -0.88 9.79 0.60
N ASN A 137 0.19 9.73 1.38
CA ASN A 137 1.52 10.01 0.89
C ASN A 137 2.14 8.74 0.30
N VAL A 138 2.65 8.82 -0.91
CA VAL A 138 3.26 7.70 -1.61
C VAL A 138 4.69 8.03 -2.01
N LEU A 139 5.56 7.02 -2.01
CA LEU A 139 6.91 7.12 -2.56
C LEU A 139 6.84 7.24 -4.10
N GLU A 140 7.77 8.01 -4.69
CA GLU A 140 7.81 8.22 -6.14
C GLU A 140 6.47 8.71 -6.72
N LYS A 141 6.16 9.97 -6.44
CA LYS A 141 4.85 10.59 -6.68
C LYS A 141 4.49 10.82 -8.15
N ALA A 142 5.49 10.81 -9.05
CA ALA A 142 5.25 11.06 -10.46
C ALA A 142 4.39 9.92 -11.05
N ASN A 143 3.23 10.27 -11.60
CA ASN A 143 2.26 9.34 -12.16
C ASN A 143 1.80 8.25 -11.18
N ARG A 144 1.77 8.57 -9.86
CA ARG A 144 1.36 7.63 -8.82
C ARG A 144 0.48 8.31 -7.78
N TRP A 145 -0.59 7.62 -7.39
CA TRP A 145 -1.51 8.05 -6.35
C TRP A 145 -1.77 6.92 -5.36
N ASP A 146 -1.94 7.28 -4.11
CA ASP A 146 -2.45 6.42 -3.07
C ASP A 146 -3.83 6.94 -2.68
N LEU A 147 -4.86 6.41 -3.35
CA LEU A 147 -6.24 6.88 -3.28
C LEU A 147 -6.93 6.26 -2.07
N LEU A 148 -7.33 7.09 -1.12
CA LEU A 148 -8.13 6.67 0.03
C LEU A 148 -9.54 6.32 -0.41
N LEU A 149 -9.98 5.10 -0.11
CA LEU A 149 -11.29 4.63 -0.53
C LEU A 149 -12.36 4.90 0.54
N PRO A 150 -13.58 5.29 0.13
CA PRO A 150 -14.69 5.50 1.05
C PRO A 150 -15.25 4.14 1.51
N PHE A 151 -15.10 3.89 2.79
CA PHE A 151 -15.69 2.75 3.48
C PHE A 151 -15.93 3.15 4.93
N ASP A 152 -17.09 2.84 5.47
CA ASP A 152 -17.41 3.13 6.87
C ASP A 152 -17.88 1.87 7.63
N GLY A 153 -17.86 0.73 6.96
CA GLY A 153 -18.32 -0.53 7.54
C GLY A 153 -19.84 -0.62 7.68
N GLY A 154 -20.63 0.27 7.04
CA GLY A 154 -22.07 0.33 7.19
C GLY A 154 -22.79 0.84 5.95
N GLU A 155 -24.03 1.36 6.15
CA GLU A 155 -24.95 1.78 5.09
C GLU A 155 -24.40 2.93 4.20
N SER A 156 -23.44 3.71 4.68
CA SER A 156 -22.82 4.78 3.88
C SER A 156 -21.70 4.28 2.96
N SER A 157 -21.28 3.02 3.10
CA SER A 157 -20.33 2.41 2.18
C SER A 157 -20.98 2.15 0.83
N SER A 158 -20.22 2.29 -0.26
CA SER A 158 -20.72 1.90 -1.58
C SER A 158 -20.98 0.38 -1.62
N ALA A 159 -22.02 -0.04 -2.35
CA ALA A 159 -22.36 -1.45 -2.50
C ALA A 159 -21.19 -2.29 -3.02
N ILE A 160 -20.37 -1.73 -3.94
CA ILE A 160 -19.20 -2.45 -4.47
C ILE A 160 -18.09 -2.61 -3.43
N MET A 161 -17.88 -1.66 -2.52
CA MET A 161 -16.94 -1.81 -1.42
C MET A 161 -17.39 -2.89 -0.45
N LEU A 162 -18.68 -2.94 -0.13
CA LEU A 162 -19.25 -4.00 0.72
C LEU A 162 -19.12 -5.36 0.04
N GLU A 163 -19.47 -5.48 -1.25
CA GLU A 163 -19.32 -6.70 -2.04
C GLU A 163 -17.86 -7.19 -2.03
N ALA A 164 -16.90 -6.32 -2.36
CA ALA A 164 -15.49 -6.66 -2.41
C ALA A 164 -14.93 -7.07 -1.03
N MET A 165 -15.22 -6.30 0.01
CA MET A 165 -14.76 -6.62 1.36
C MET A 165 -15.41 -7.91 1.88
N ASN A 166 -16.67 -8.21 1.51
CA ASN A 166 -17.32 -9.46 1.89
C ASN A 166 -16.72 -10.69 1.19
N GLU A 167 -16.37 -10.58 -0.12
CA GLU A 167 -15.66 -11.67 -0.81
C GLU A 167 -14.27 -11.93 -0.21
N LEU A 168 -13.57 -10.89 0.25
CA LEU A 168 -12.21 -11.01 0.80
C LEU A 168 -12.21 -11.45 2.27
N LEU A 169 -13.02 -10.80 3.11
CA LEU A 169 -12.98 -10.93 4.58
C LEU A 169 -14.15 -11.69 5.18
N GLY A 170 -15.27 -11.80 4.46
CA GLY A 170 -16.48 -12.44 4.94
C GLY A 170 -16.28 -13.93 5.28
N GLU A 171 -17.35 -14.60 5.65
CA GLU A 171 -17.31 -16.00 6.13
C GLU A 171 -16.73 -16.98 5.10
N ASN A 172 -17.00 -16.75 3.81
CA ASN A 172 -16.50 -17.56 2.70
C ASN A 172 -15.27 -16.95 2.02
N GLY A 173 -14.76 -15.83 2.56
CA GLY A 173 -13.59 -15.14 2.03
C GLY A 173 -12.29 -15.88 2.35
N LYS A 174 -11.34 -15.83 1.43
CA LYS A 174 -10.05 -16.52 1.62
C LYS A 174 -9.10 -15.74 2.52
N ILE A 175 -9.20 -14.42 2.59
CA ILE A 175 -8.26 -13.56 3.27
C ILE A 175 -8.60 -13.40 4.75
N GLY A 176 -9.89 -13.25 5.08
CA GLY A 176 -10.32 -13.08 6.47
C GLY A 176 -9.82 -14.14 7.44
N PRO A 177 -9.96 -15.46 7.14
CA PRO A 177 -9.44 -16.53 7.99
C PRO A 177 -7.92 -16.48 8.17
N ILE A 178 -7.17 -16.10 7.12
CA ILE A 178 -5.69 -15.98 7.20
C ILE A 178 -5.30 -14.83 8.15
N LEU A 179 -5.98 -13.69 8.06
CA LEU A 179 -5.73 -12.56 8.96
C LEU A 179 -6.09 -12.90 10.41
N GLU A 180 -7.21 -13.57 10.63
CA GLU A 180 -7.64 -14.02 11.95
C GLU A 180 -6.64 -15.01 12.57
N GLU A 181 -6.13 -15.97 11.78
CA GLU A 181 -5.10 -16.92 12.23
C GLU A 181 -3.81 -16.23 12.68
N ILE A 182 -3.39 -15.17 11.95
CA ILE A 182 -2.09 -14.52 12.20
C ILE A 182 -2.19 -13.39 13.23
N LEU A 183 -3.23 -12.58 13.17
CA LEU A 183 -3.35 -11.34 13.94
C LEU A 183 -4.44 -11.38 15.01
N GLY A 184 -5.36 -12.36 14.95
CA GLY A 184 -6.54 -12.43 15.80
C GLY A 184 -7.72 -11.59 15.27
N GLU A 185 -8.93 -11.85 15.80
CA GLU A 185 -10.17 -11.15 15.41
C GLU A 185 -10.22 -9.68 15.85
N ASP A 186 -9.42 -9.31 16.85
CA ASP A 186 -9.30 -7.95 17.37
C ASP A 186 -8.29 -7.08 16.61
N ALA A 187 -7.69 -7.61 15.53
CA ALA A 187 -6.81 -6.84 14.65
C ALA A 187 -7.58 -5.66 14.03
N VAL A 188 -6.96 -4.49 14.01
CA VAL A 188 -7.60 -3.23 13.60
C VAL A 188 -7.32 -2.92 12.15
N LEU A 189 -8.36 -2.53 11.40
CA LEU A 189 -8.22 -2.03 10.03
C LEU A 189 -7.40 -0.74 10.04
N TYR A 190 -6.17 -0.81 9.54
CA TYR A 190 -5.17 0.25 9.62
C TYR A 190 -5.02 1.03 8.32
N GLU A 191 -5.19 0.37 7.18
CA GLU A 191 -5.15 0.98 5.85
C GLU A 191 -6.28 0.44 4.96
N LEU A 192 -6.80 1.30 4.09
CA LEU A 192 -7.75 0.94 3.06
C LEU A 192 -7.66 1.96 1.92
N ALA A 193 -7.01 1.57 0.84
CA ALA A 193 -6.73 2.47 -0.26
C ALA A 193 -6.52 1.71 -1.58
N CYS A 194 -6.27 2.43 -2.65
CA CYS A 194 -5.83 1.86 -3.91
C CYS A 194 -4.55 2.56 -4.38
N LEU A 195 -3.48 1.79 -4.52
CA LEU A 195 -2.23 2.27 -5.09
C LEU A 195 -2.32 2.24 -6.61
N ILE A 196 -2.35 3.42 -7.21
CA ILE A 196 -2.50 3.62 -8.65
C ILE A 196 -1.15 4.07 -9.22
N SER A 197 -0.71 3.39 -10.27
CA SER A 197 0.51 3.75 -11.01
C SER A 197 0.19 3.86 -12.49
N ASP A 198 0.21 5.09 -13.01
CA ASP A 198 0.00 5.34 -14.43
C ASP A 198 1.26 5.06 -15.26
N PRO A 199 1.13 4.93 -16.58
CA PRO A 199 2.26 4.84 -17.49
C PRO A 199 3.34 5.88 -17.20
N GLY A 200 4.61 5.44 -17.18
CA GLY A 200 5.74 6.31 -16.88
C GLY A 200 5.97 6.59 -15.39
N SER A 201 5.25 5.91 -14.48
CA SER A 201 5.61 6.00 -13.05
C SER A 201 6.95 5.31 -12.80
N ASN A 202 7.83 5.97 -12.03
CA ASN A 202 9.14 5.42 -11.67
C ASN A 202 9.01 4.24 -10.71
N ARG A 203 10.05 3.38 -10.67
CA ARG A 203 10.18 2.38 -9.62
C ARG A 203 10.43 3.05 -8.26
N GLN A 204 10.01 2.38 -7.19
CA GLN A 204 10.37 2.75 -5.83
C GLN A 204 11.76 2.20 -5.44
N GLU A 205 12.41 2.83 -4.48
CA GLU A 205 13.56 2.22 -3.82
C GLU A 205 13.12 1.01 -2.99
N ILE A 206 14.01 0.02 -2.81
CA ILE A 206 13.75 -1.12 -1.93
C ILE A 206 13.68 -0.62 -0.49
N HIS A 207 12.59 -0.95 0.19
CA HIS A 207 12.32 -0.52 1.56
C HIS A 207 11.46 -1.56 2.29
N PRO A 208 11.47 -1.57 3.61
CA PRO A 208 10.38 -2.09 4.42
C PRO A 208 9.38 -0.97 4.69
N ASP A 209 8.10 -1.27 4.87
CA ASP A 209 7.10 -0.27 5.27
C ASP A 209 7.20 0.09 6.75
N ILE A 210 7.71 -0.85 7.55
CA ILE A 210 7.87 -0.68 9.00
C ILE A 210 9.28 -1.12 9.44
N VAL A 211 9.72 -0.58 10.57
CA VAL A 211 10.98 -1.01 11.20
C VAL A 211 10.86 -2.44 11.72
N PHE A 212 12.00 -3.11 11.88
CA PHE A 212 12.03 -4.47 12.42
C PHE A 212 11.42 -4.52 13.82
N SER A 213 10.49 -5.47 14.03
CA SER A 213 9.90 -5.83 15.33
C SER A 213 10.29 -7.25 15.69
N LYS A 214 10.73 -7.49 16.93
CA LYS A 214 11.28 -8.79 17.37
C LYS A 214 10.24 -9.87 17.62
N ASP A 215 9.08 -9.49 18.09
CA ASP A 215 8.29 -10.42 18.90
C ASP A 215 7.07 -11.00 18.16
N GLU A 216 6.55 -10.33 17.12
CA GLU A 216 5.35 -10.80 16.40
C GLU A 216 5.25 -10.12 15.03
N ILE A 217 4.41 -10.66 14.16
CA ILE A 217 3.99 -9.97 12.93
C ILE A 217 3.03 -8.86 13.36
N PRO A 218 3.45 -7.58 13.35
CA PRO A 218 2.60 -6.52 13.91
C PRO A 218 1.46 -6.14 12.98
N LEU A 219 1.59 -6.45 11.69
CA LEU A 219 0.79 -5.90 10.62
C LEU A 219 0.83 -6.85 9.41
N ILE A 220 -0.30 -7.04 8.74
CA ILE A 220 -0.38 -7.75 7.46
C ILE A 220 -1.04 -6.84 6.43
N ALA A 221 -0.37 -6.64 5.30
CA ALA A 221 -0.92 -5.99 4.13
C ALA A 221 -1.40 -7.01 3.11
N CYS A 222 -2.53 -6.73 2.49
CA CYS A 222 -3.11 -7.51 1.40
C CYS A 222 -3.25 -6.62 0.17
N PHE A 223 -2.49 -6.87 -0.87
CA PHE A 223 -2.65 -6.29 -2.20
C PHE A 223 -3.56 -7.17 -3.05
N VAL A 224 -4.57 -6.59 -3.65
CA VAL A 224 -5.54 -7.24 -4.54
C VAL A 224 -5.44 -6.62 -5.92
N SER A 225 -5.22 -7.43 -6.93
CA SER A 225 -5.14 -6.95 -8.31
C SER A 225 -6.52 -6.70 -8.89
N LEU A 226 -6.76 -5.47 -9.40
CA LEU A 226 -8.02 -5.12 -10.08
C LEU A 226 -7.96 -5.30 -11.61
N GLN A 227 -6.85 -5.78 -12.13
CA GLN A 227 -6.64 -6.19 -13.53
C GLN A 227 -5.49 -7.19 -13.59
N GLU A 228 -5.27 -7.79 -14.74
CA GLU A 228 -4.01 -8.51 -14.94
C GLU A 228 -2.82 -7.54 -14.79
N ILE A 229 -1.86 -7.91 -13.95
CA ILE A 229 -0.60 -7.19 -13.73
C ILE A 229 0.53 -8.04 -14.28
N ASP A 230 1.05 -7.67 -15.44
CA ASP A 230 2.23 -8.29 -16.04
C ASP A 230 3.54 -7.56 -15.62
N SER A 231 4.66 -8.08 -16.10
CA SER A 231 5.99 -7.56 -15.77
C SER A 231 6.22 -6.11 -16.25
N THR A 232 5.48 -5.63 -17.24
CA THR A 232 5.63 -4.27 -17.80
C THR A 232 4.89 -3.22 -16.99
N MET A 233 3.87 -3.62 -16.23
CA MET A 233 3.07 -2.73 -15.38
C MET A 233 3.74 -2.38 -14.05
N GLY A 234 4.98 -2.81 -13.84
CA GLY A 234 5.74 -2.55 -12.62
C GLY A 234 5.17 -3.28 -11.40
N PRO A 235 5.02 -4.62 -11.44
CA PRO A 235 4.55 -5.38 -10.31
C PRO A 235 5.42 -5.15 -9.07
N THR A 236 4.87 -5.39 -7.88
CA THR A 236 5.65 -5.32 -6.65
C THR A 236 6.72 -6.41 -6.65
N VAL A 237 7.95 -6.02 -6.37
CA VAL A 237 9.07 -6.94 -6.15
C VAL A 237 9.21 -7.16 -4.65
N PHE A 238 9.28 -8.40 -4.22
CA PHE A 238 9.57 -8.80 -2.85
C PHE A 238 10.91 -9.50 -2.78
N ILE A 239 11.59 -9.37 -1.64
CA ILE A 239 12.82 -10.09 -1.32
C ILE A 239 12.52 -11.05 -0.15
N PRO A 240 12.01 -12.25 -0.43
CA PRO A 240 11.54 -13.17 0.61
C PRO A 240 12.63 -13.52 1.61
N GLY A 241 12.25 -13.64 2.88
CA GLY A 241 13.16 -13.97 3.98
C GLY A 241 13.84 -12.76 4.62
N THR A 242 13.59 -11.54 4.14
CA THR A 242 14.24 -10.32 4.66
C THR A 242 13.50 -9.68 5.83
N VAL A 243 12.88 -10.48 6.67
CA VAL A 243 12.10 -10.03 7.85
C VAL A 243 12.92 -10.03 9.14
N SER A 244 14.25 -9.91 9.08
CA SER A 244 15.12 -9.95 10.25
C SER A 244 15.85 -8.61 10.46
N GLU A 245 16.27 -8.37 11.71
CA GLU A 245 17.05 -7.18 12.09
C GLU A 245 18.34 -7.02 11.27
N ASP A 246 19.00 -8.14 10.94
CA ASP A 246 20.23 -8.10 10.12
C ASP A 246 19.96 -7.61 8.71
N HIS A 247 18.86 -8.05 8.08
CA HIS A 247 18.49 -7.58 6.76
C HIS A 247 18.15 -6.09 6.75
N HIS A 248 17.39 -5.61 7.77
CA HIS A 248 17.06 -4.19 7.92
C HIS A 248 18.29 -3.34 8.18
N ARG A 249 19.24 -3.83 8.98
CA ARG A 249 20.53 -3.15 9.19
C ARG A 249 21.32 -3.07 7.88
N ARG A 250 21.42 -4.17 7.13
CA ARG A 250 22.20 -4.26 5.89
C ARG A 250 21.63 -3.39 4.78
N ILE A 251 20.31 -3.32 4.61
CA ILE A 251 19.70 -2.47 3.56
C ILE A 251 19.94 -0.99 3.86
N ASN A 252 20.06 -0.59 5.12
CA ASN A 252 20.38 0.77 5.53
C ASN A 252 21.87 1.13 5.43
N ASP A 253 22.74 0.15 5.26
CA ASP A 253 24.17 0.32 5.03
C ASP A 253 24.49 0.15 3.54
N SER A 254 24.80 1.25 2.86
CA SER A 254 25.06 1.25 1.41
C SER A 254 26.23 0.36 0.99
N SER A 255 27.17 0.02 1.89
CA SER A 255 28.29 -0.87 1.60
C SER A 255 27.89 -2.33 1.63
N LEU A 256 26.80 -2.68 2.32
CA LEU A 256 26.29 -4.03 2.47
C LEU A 256 25.04 -4.30 1.63
N ALA A 257 24.29 -3.26 1.28
CA ALA A 257 23.02 -3.39 0.55
C ALA A 257 23.19 -4.03 -0.82
N ASP A 258 24.14 -3.55 -1.64
CA ASP A 258 24.38 -4.07 -2.98
C ASP A 258 24.77 -5.56 -2.94
N ALA A 259 25.72 -5.92 -2.09
CA ALA A 259 26.17 -7.31 -1.92
C ALA A 259 25.03 -8.22 -1.42
N MET A 260 24.15 -7.71 -0.57
CA MET A 260 22.96 -8.42 -0.12
C MET A 260 21.97 -8.64 -1.25
N LEU A 261 21.64 -7.61 -2.01
CA LEU A 261 20.67 -7.66 -3.09
C LEU A 261 21.13 -8.49 -4.29
N GLU A 262 22.44 -8.60 -4.51
CA GLU A 262 23.03 -9.47 -5.54
C GLU A 262 22.90 -10.96 -5.20
N THR A 263 22.78 -11.32 -3.93
CA THR A 263 22.83 -12.70 -3.47
C THR A 263 21.49 -13.29 -3.04
N ILE A 264 20.56 -12.45 -2.57
CA ILE A 264 19.25 -12.92 -2.08
C ILE A 264 18.26 -13.04 -3.24
N PRO A 265 17.59 -14.21 -3.41
CA PRO A 265 16.55 -14.36 -4.42
C PRO A 265 15.39 -13.37 -4.21
N SER A 266 14.89 -12.83 -5.30
CA SER A 266 13.71 -11.97 -5.31
C SER A 266 12.55 -12.61 -6.06
N CYS A 267 11.34 -12.12 -5.85
CA CYS A 267 10.18 -12.50 -6.65
C CYS A 267 9.34 -11.29 -7.05
N ILE A 268 8.76 -11.37 -8.23
CA ILE A 268 7.81 -10.38 -8.74
C ILE A 268 6.37 -10.86 -8.53
N SER A 269 5.52 -9.96 -8.09
CA SER A 269 4.09 -10.22 -7.89
C SER A 269 3.30 -9.89 -9.16
N THR A 270 3.53 -10.67 -10.22
CA THR A 270 2.61 -10.71 -11.36
C THR A 270 1.32 -11.39 -10.93
N LEU A 271 0.17 -10.77 -11.16
CA LEU A 271 -1.11 -11.21 -10.63
C LEU A 271 -2.16 -11.23 -11.74
N ALA A 272 -2.96 -12.28 -11.78
CA ALA A 272 -4.21 -12.24 -12.53
C ALA A 272 -5.23 -11.34 -11.79
N MET A 273 -6.27 -10.91 -12.49
CA MET A 273 -7.35 -10.12 -11.89
C MET A 273 -7.99 -10.89 -10.74
N GLY A 274 -8.04 -10.30 -9.55
CA GLY A 274 -8.59 -10.89 -8.33
C GLY A 274 -7.59 -11.67 -7.48
N ASP A 275 -6.37 -11.91 -7.96
CA ASP A 275 -5.31 -12.50 -7.14
C ASP A 275 -4.78 -11.51 -6.11
N CYS A 276 -4.26 -12.08 -5.02
CA CYS A 276 -3.75 -11.32 -3.89
C CYS A 276 -2.30 -11.66 -3.57
N SER A 277 -1.55 -10.68 -3.07
CA SER A 277 -0.33 -10.91 -2.32
C SER A 277 -0.49 -10.41 -0.89
N LEU A 278 -0.31 -11.31 0.08
CA LEU A 278 -0.28 -10.98 1.50
C LEU A 278 1.16 -10.88 1.95
N TYR A 279 1.50 -9.82 2.67
CA TYR A 279 2.86 -9.69 3.13
C TYR A 279 2.96 -9.04 4.51
N ASN A 280 4.01 -9.40 5.21
CA ASN A 280 4.47 -8.74 6.41
C ASN A 280 5.26 -7.49 5.98
N PRO A 281 4.84 -6.28 6.33
CA PRO A 281 5.50 -5.04 5.92
C PRO A 281 6.95 -4.86 6.35
N MET A 282 7.48 -5.77 7.17
CA MET A 282 8.93 -5.87 7.42
C MET A 282 9.71 -6.45 6.24
N VAL A 283 9.08 -7.19 5.31
CA VAL A 283 9.79 -7.74 4.14
C VAL A 283 10.27 -6.60 3.24
N LEU A 284 11.50 -6.69 2.78
CA LEU A 284 12.04 -5.73 1.82
C LEU A 284 11.30 -5.88 0.49
N HIS A 285 10.80 -4.77 -0.03
CA HIS A 285 10.05 -4.75 -1.27
C HIS A 285 10.15 -3.40 -2.00
N ALA A 286 9.63 -3.36 -3.22
CA ALA A 286 9.50 -2.13 -3.98
C ALA A 286 8.42 -2.25 -5.06
N GLY A 287 7.68 -1.19 -5.31
CA GLY A 287 6.85 -1.10 -6.50
C GLY A 287 7.71 -0.86 -7.74
N GLY A 288 7.54 -1.66 -8.77
CA GLY A 288 8.22 -1.48 -10.06
C GLY A 288 7.75 -0.21 -10.80
N GLY A 289 8.53 0.23 -11.77
CA GLY A 289 8.13 1.29 -12.71
C GLY A 289 7.12 0.76 -13.74
N ASN A 290 6.07 1.52 -14.00
CA ASN A 290 5.08 1.14 -15.01
C ASN A 290 5.54 1.64 -16.39
N VAL A 291 6.06 0.73 -17.20
CA VAL A 291 6.52 0.99 -18.58
C VAL A 291 5.48 0.60 -19.62
N SER A 292 4.35 0.05 -19.20
CA SER A 292 3.23 -0.25 -20.08
C SER A 292 2.45 1.03 -20.44
N ASP A 293 1.52 0.89 -21.36
CA ASP A 293 0.53 1.91 -21.73
C ASP A 293 -0.74 1.85 -20.88
N ARG A 294 -0.78 0.97 -19.84
CA ARG A 294 -1.93 0.70 -19.02
C ARG A 294 -1.73 1.20 -17.58
N ARG A 295 -2.79 1.74 -16.99
CA ARG A 295 -2.84 2.08 -15.56
C ARG A 295 -2.84 0.80 -14.73
N ARG A 296 -1.96 0.70 -13.71
CA ARG A 296 -1.98 -0.34 -12.69
C ARG A 296 -2.77 0.13 -11.48
N ARG A 297 -3.68 -0.71 -11.00
CA ARG A 297 -4.48 -0.50 -9.78
C ARG A 297 -4.31 -1.68 -8.85
N LEU A 298 -3.76 -1.42 -7.67
CA LEU A 298 -3.67 -2.36 -6.57
C LEU A 298 -4.57 -1.85 -5.45
N PHE A 299 -5.75 -2.46 -5.31
CA PHE A 299 -6.56 -2.29 -4.11
C PHE A 299 -5.84 -2.92 -2.94
N TYR A 300 -5.80 -2.26 -1.79
CA TYR A 300 -5.17 -2.84 -0.63
C TYR A 300 -5.80 -2.42 0.68
N PHE A 301 -5.61 -3.26 1.66
CA PHE A 301 -5.93 -3.00 3.05
C PHE A 301 -4.89 -3.66 3.94
N THR A 302 -4.77 -3.13 5.14
CA THR A 302 -3.82 -3.60 6.16
C THR A 302 -4.53 -3.74 7.48
N PHE A 303 -4.26 -4.83 8.18
CA PHE A 303 -4.72 -5.03 9.56
C PHE A 303 -3.53 -5.00 10.51
N LEU A 304 -3.68 -4.25 11.60
CA LEU A 304 -2.72 -4.08 12.67
C LEU A 304 -3.10 -4.98 13.85
N SER A 305 -2.13 -5.74 14.37
CA SER A 305 -2.33 -6.55 15.57
C SER A 305 -2.73 -5.68 16.77
N SER A 306 -3.69 -6.14 17.57
CA SER A 306 -4.08 -5.50 18.81
C SER A 306 -2.98 -5.49 19.89
N SER A 307 -1.93 -6.29 19.70
CA SER A 307 -0.73 -6.28 20.55
C SER A 307 0.09 -5.00 20.43
N VAL A 308 -0.04 -4.28 19.30
CA VAL A 308 0.66 -3.02 19.04
C VAL A 308 -0.04 -1.88 19.79
N LYS A 309 0.58 -1.41 20.89
CA LYS A 309 -0.02 -0.41 21.78
C LYS A 309 0.05 1.02 21.26
N ASP A 310 1.11 1.38 20.56
CA ASP A 310 1.31 2.71 19.99
C ASP A 310 1.90 2.63 18.58
N PRO A 311 1.04 2.54 17.58
CA PRO A 311 1.51 2.50 16.18
C PRO A 311 2.15 3.81 15.73
N SER A 312 1.96 4.93 16.44
CA SER A 312 2.47 6.24 16.02
C SER A 312 3.99 6.38 16.19
N SER A 313 4.63 5.56 17.01
CA SER A 313 6.07 5.58 17.25
C SER A 313 6.86 4.87 16.15
N ASP A 314 6.31 3.78 15.58
CA ASP A 314 7.06 2.84 14.75
C ASP A 314 6.48 2.68 13.33
N PHE A 315 5.28 3.20 13.10
CA PHE A 315 4.58 3.07 11.81
C PHE A 315 4.25 4.44 11.21
N ASN A 316 4.26 4.50 9.88
CA ASN A 316 3.70 5.63 9.17
C ASN A 316 2.20 5.77 9.47
N PRO A 317 1.63 6.98 9.46
CA PRO A 317 0.18 7.13 9.48
C PRO A 317 -0.40 6.30 8.35
N GLY A 318 -1.29 5.35 8.68
CA GLY A 318 -1.87 4.44 7.69
C GLY A 318 -2.62 5.19 6.60
N SER A 319 -2.62 4.62 5.40
CA SER A 319 -3.38 5.12 4.23
C SER A 319 -4.85 4.78 4.40
N ILE A 320 -5.55 5.54 5.22
CA ILE A 320 -6.95 5.32 5.56
C ILE A 320 -7.70 6.66 5.64
N ASN A 321 -8.96 6.64 5.19
CA ASN A 321 -9.82 7.81 5.33
C ASN A 321 -9.89 8.26 6.79
N PRO A 322 -9.72 9.57 7.11
CA PRO A 322 -9.71 10.06 8.48
C PRO A 322 -10.98 9.72 9.29
N ILE A 323 -12.14 9.62 8.66
CA ILE A 323 -13.40 9.23 9.31
C ILE A 323 -13.36 7.76 9.70
N LEU A 324 -12.92 6.90 8.79
CA LEU A 324 -12.78 5.47 9.05
C LEU A 324 -11.73 5.20 10.13
N LYS A 325 -10.63 5.94 10.12
CA LYS A 325 -9.59 5.85 11.14
C LYS A 325 -10.13 6.10 12.55
N GLN A 326 -11.03 7.08 12.72
CA GLN A 326 -11.65 7.37 14.01
C GLN A 326 -12.54 6.25 14.54
N ARG A 327 -13.07 5.41 13.66
CA ARG A 327 -13.91 4.26 14.05
C ARG A 327 -13.11 3.11 14.61
N ASN A 328 -11.84 2.99 14.25
CA ASN A 328 -10.91 1.96 14.76
C ASN A 328 -11.50 0.54 14.65
N LEU A 329 -12.07 0.21 13.49
CA LEU A 329 -12.81 -1.04 13.28
C LEU A 329 -11.88 -2.25 13.38
N THR A 330 -12.26 -3.21 14.20
CA THR A 330 -11.61 -4.53 14.27
C THR A 330 -12.02 -5.43 13.11
N LEU A 331 -11.26 -6.47 12.83
CA LEU A 331 -11.59 -7.49 11.82
C LEU A 331 -12.98 -8.12 12.10
N LYS A 332 -13.26 -8.38 13.38
CA LYS A 332 -14.55 -8.86 13.84
C LYS A 332 -15.68 -7.89 13.49
N GLU A 333 -15.55 -6.60 13.86
CA GLU A 333 -16.57 -5.58 13.58
C GLU A 333 -16.77 -5.35 12.09
N VAL A 334 -15.69 -5.38 11.29
CA VAL A 334 -15.80 -5.33 9.82
C VAL A 334 -16.64 -6.52 9.32
N ARG A 335 -16.32 -7.74 9.75
CA ARG A 335 -17.07 -8.96 9.32
C ARG A 335 -18.52 -8.95 9.78
N GLU A 336 -18.82 -8.47 10.98
CA GLU A 336 -20.19 -8.31 11.48
C GLU A 336 -20.98 -7.31 10.63
N SER A 337 -20.36 -6.17 10.28
CA SER A 337 -21.00 -5.18 9.42
C SER A 337 -21.27 -5.69 8.01
N LEU A 338 -20.37 -6.50 7.45
CA LEU A 338 -20.55 -7.14 6.15
C LEU A 338 -21.72 -8.13 6.15
N LYS A 339 -21.88 -8.92 7.23
CA LYS A 339 -23.03 -9.83 7.39
C LYS A 339 -24.36 -9.08 7.48
N ALA A 340 -24.39 -7.92 8.12
CA ALA A 340 -25.60 -7.11 8.26
C ALA A 340 -26.05 -6.45 6.94
N ASN A 341 -25.15 -6.29 5.96
CA ASN A 341 -25.39 -5.63 4.68
C ASN A 341 -25.41 -6.60 3.48
N SER A 342 -25.26 -7.91 3.69
CA SER A 342 -25.41 -8.97 2.70
C SER A 342 -26.81 -9.59 2.74
#